data_474100fd15b00ffb2ee7b34c47f4e5b8
#
_entry.id   474100fd15b00ffb2ee7b34c47f4e5b8
#
_cell.length_a   1.000
_cell.length_b   1.000
_cell.length_c   1.000
_cell.angle_alpha   90.00
_cell.angle_beta   90.00
_cell.angle_gamma   90.00
#
_symmetry.space_group_name_H-M   'P 1'
#
loop_
_entity.id
_entity.type
_entity.pdbx_description
1 polymer ?
#
loop_
_entity_poly.entity_id
_entity_poly.type
_entity_poly.pdbx_seq_one_letter_code
_entity_poly.pdbx_strand_id
1 'polypeptide(L)'
;LAATSNNPYIALKFPEFRYFLGMRFFFTIGYQIQAVVLGWYVYNITKDPLSLGLIGLAEAIPSIGIALYGGYVADKSDKAVLIKWVVGLMVLASFALYVVTTPSIVALLGTSKVIIAIYSIIFIVGIARGFFSPAAF
;
A
#
# COMPACT_ATOMS: atom_id res chain seq x y z
N LEU A 1 -16.85 43.35 -0.86
CA LEU A 1 -16.37 42.27 -0.02
C LEU A 1 -17.41 41.13 -0.08
N ALA A 2 -17.28 40.24 -1.09
CA ALA A 2 -18.12 39.07 -1.24
C ALA A 2 -17.82 38.10 -0.09
N ALA A 3 -18.84 37.80 0.72
CA ALA A 3 -18.80 36.80 1.72
C ALA A 3 -18.49 35.47 1.03
N THR A 4 -17.26 34.94 1.16
CA THR A 4 -16.92 33.61 0.77
C THR A 4 -17.77 32.66 1.63
N SER A 5 -18.76 32.07 0.99
CA SER A 5 -19.58 31.00 1.59
C SER A 5 -18.65 29.91 2.11
N ASN A 6 -18.45 29.87 3.42
CA ASN A 6 -17.58 28.93 4.10
C ASN A 6 -18.27 27.57 4.20
N ASN A 7 -18.69 27.02 3.05
CA ASN A 7 -19.36 25.72 2.98
C ASN A 7 -18.29 24.66 2.71
N PRO A 8 -17.91 23.85 3.71
CA PRO A 8 -16.86 22.83 3.58
C PRO A 8 -17.19 21.74 2.53
N TYR A 9 -18.45 21.66 2.11
CA TYR A 9 -18.91 20.66 1.12
C TYR A 9 -18.84 21.14 -0.33
N ILE A 10 -18.35 22.37 -0.62
CA ILE A 10 -18.23 22.89 -1.99
C ILE A 10 -17.35 21.97 -2.85
N ALA A 11 -16.29 21.40 -2.29
CA ALA A 11 -15.41 20.47 -2.99
C ALA A 11 -16.13 19.23 -3.51
N LEU A 12 -17.16 18.75 -2.81
CA LEU A 12 -17.95 17.58 -3.22
C LEU A 12 -18.85 17.83 -4.44
N LYS A 13 -19.03 19.09 -4.88
CA LYS A 13 -19.77 19.42 -6.09
C LYS A 13 -18.99 19.10 -7.36
N PHE A 14 -17.67 19.00 -7.27
CA PHE A 14 -16.83 18.67 -8.41
C PHE A 14 -16.75 17.16 -8.59
N PRO A 15 -17.14 16.61 -9.76
CA PRO A 15 -17.15 15.16 -9.99
C PRO A 15 -15.74 14.55 -9.88
N GLU A 16 -14.72 15.27 -10.31
CA GLU A 16 -13.32 14.84 -10.23
C GLU A 16 -12.87 14.60 -8.79
N PHE A 17 -13.28 15.48 -7.85
CA PHE A 17 -12.99 15.32 -6.45
C PHE A 17 -13.70 14.10 -5.84
N ARG A 18 -14.93 13.83 -6.26
CA ARG A 18 -15.69 12.64 -5.81
C ARG A 18 -15.03 11.35 -6.28
N TYR A 19 -14.58 11.30 -7.54
CA TYR A 19 -13.85 10.13 -8.06
C TYR A 19 -12.52 9.92 -7.33
N PHE A 20 -11.79 11.00 -7.08
CA PHE A 20 -10.54 10.94 -6.31
C PHE A 20 -10.77 10.42 -4.88
N LEU A 21 -11.79 10.93 -4.19
CA LEU A 21 -12.16 10.50 -2.84
C LEU A 21 -12.57 9.03 -2.82
N GLY A 22 -13.38 8.60 -3.79
CA GLY A 22 -13.79 7.21 -3.94
C GLY A 22 -12.60 6.28 -4.18
N MET A 23 -11.71 6.63 -5.10
CA MET A 23 -10.48 5.87 -5.35
C MET A 23 -9.64 5.73 -4.08
N ARG A 24 -9.42 6.81 -3.34
CA ARG A 24 -8.64 6.82 -2.11
C ARG A 24 -9.29 5.95 -1.01
N PHE A 25 -10.61 6.01 -0.89
CA PHE A 25 -11.37 5.22 0.07
C PHE A 25 -11.24 3.71 -0.21
N PHE A 26 -11.50 3.28 -1.44
CA PHE A 26 -11.38 1.88 -1.83
C PHE A 26 -9.94 1.36 -1.76
N PHE A 27 -8.98 2.19 -2.14
CA PHE A 27 -7.57 1.86 -2.01
C PHE A 27 -7.18 1.62 -0.55
N THR A 28 -7.59 2.50 0.37
CA THR A 28 -7.29 2.36 1.80
C THR A 28 -7.93 1.11 2.38
N ILE A 29 -9.19 0.84 2.05
CA ILE A 29 -9.89 -0.37 2.53
C ILE A 29 -9.19 -1.64 2.00
N GLY A 30 -8.93 -1.70 0.70
CA GLY A 30 -8.27 -2.85 0.09
C GLY A 30 -6.92 -3.13 0.73
N TYR A 31 -6.13 -2.09 0.94
CA TYR A 31 -4.85 -2.19 1.63
C TYR A 31 -5.00 -2.71 3.08
N GLN A 32 -5.96 -2.19 3.86
CA GLN A 32 -6.18 -2.63 5.24
C GLN A 32 -6.61 -4.10 5.31
N ILE A 33 -7.48 -4.53 4.42
CA ILE A 33 -7.89 -5.94 4.32
C ILE A 33 -6.67 -6.82 4.03
N GLN A 34 -5.83 -6.43 3.07
CA GLN A 34 -4.62 -7.16 2.71
C GLN A 34 -3.66 -7.26 3.91
N ALA A 35 -3.43 -6.19 4.65
CA ALA A 35 -2.55 -6.17 5.82
C ALA A 35 -3.03 -7.14 6.92
N VAL A 36 -4.34 -7.14 7.20
CA VAL A 36 -4.94 -8.03 8.20
C VAL A 36 -4.85 -9.50 7.77
N VAL A 37 -5.19 -9.79 6.51
CA VAL A 37 -5.15 -11.16 5.98
C VAL A 37 -3.72 -11.72 5.98
N LEU A 38 -2.73 -10.91 5.56
CA LEU A 38 -1.33 -11.32 5.58
C LEU A 38 -0.80 -11.52 6.99
N GLY A 39 -1.13 -10.62 7.91
CA GLY A 39 -0.76 -10.79 9.32
C GLY A 39 -1.31 -12.09 9.89
N TRP A 40 -2.59 -12.37 9.66
CA TRP A 40 -3.20 -13.62 10.09
C TRP A 40 -2.55 -14.85 9.44
N TYR A 41 -2.28 -14.80 8.14
CA TYR A 41 -1.66 -15.89 7.39
C TYR A 41 -0.25 -16.21 7.91
N VAL A 42 0.61 -15.19 8.06
CA VAL A 42 1.98 -15.37 8.56
C VAL A 42 1.96 -15.89 10.00
N TYR A 43 1.09 -15.34 10.85
CA TYR A 43 0.93 -15.84 12.22
C TYR A 43 0.49 -17.31 12.26
N ASN A 44 -0.42 -17.73 11.39
CA ASN A 44 -0.85 -19.13 11.33
C ASN A 44 0.28 -20.10 10.96
N ILE A 45 1.20 -19.66 10.11
CA ILE A 45 2.33 -20.48 9.66
C ILE A 45 3.46 -20.49 10.70
N THR A 46 3.77 -19.32 11.27
CA THR A 46 4.91 -19.17 12.19
C THR A 46 4.57 -19.49 13.63
N LYS A 47 3.29 -19.29 14.03
CA LYS A 47 2.82 -19.35 15.42
C LYS A 47 3.60 -18.42 16.37
N ASP A 48 4.26 -17.41 15.81
CA ASP A 48 5.11 -16.46 16.54
C ASP A 48 4.58 -15.04 16.39
N PRO A 49 4.18 -14.38 17.50
CA PRO A 49 3.74 -12.98 17.50
C PRO A 49 4.80 -11.99 16.99
N LEU A 50 6.10 -12.31 17.14
CA LEU A 50 7.18 -11.47 16.66
C LEU A 50 7.13 -11.31 15.14
N SER A 51 6.69 -12.35 14.42
CA SER A 51 6.52 -12.31 12.97
C SER A 51 5.54 -11.23 12.51
N LEU A 52 4.51 -10.92 13.31
CA LEU A 52 3.58 -9.81 13.02
C LEU A 52 4.27 -8.45 13.12
N GLY A 53 5.11 -8.26 14.14
CA GLY A 53 5.89 -7.05 14.31
C GLY A 53 6.90 -6.85 13.16
N LEU A 54 7.53 -7.92 12.71
CA LEU A 54 8.47 -7.90 11.58
C LEU A 54 7.79 -7.54 10.26
N ILE A 55 6.55 -7.96 10.01
CA ILE A 55 5.76 -7.52 8.85
C ILE A 55 5.59 -6.00 8.88
N GLY A 56 5.18 -5.45 10.01
CA GLY A 56 5.02 -4.00 10.17
C GLY A 56 6.34 -3.25 9.97
N LEU A 57 7.45 -3.77 10.49
CA LEU A 57 8.78 -3.18 10.29
C LEU A 57 9.24 -3.28 8.83
N ALA A 58 9.05 -4.42 8.17
CA ALA A 58 9.41 -4.62 6.77
C ALA A 58 8.69 -3.64 5.84
N GLU A 59 7.50 -3.20 6.19
CA GLU A 59 6.76 -2.17 5.47
C GLU A 59 7.14 -0.75 5.90
N ALA A 60 7.25 -0.50 7.21
CA ALA A 60 7.44 0.84 7.75
C ALA A 60 8.83 1.40 7.42
N ILE A 61 9.89 0.59 7.52
CA ILE A 61 11.27 1.04 7.27
C ILE A 61 11.42 1.63 5.86
N PRO A 62 11.08 0.92 4.77
CA PRO A 62 11.20 1.49 3.43
C PRO A 62 10.20 2.64 3.20
N SER A 63 9.00 2.56 3.76
CA SER A 63 7.99 3.61 3.61
C SER A 63 8.45 4.94 4.21
N ILE A 64 9.02 4.93 5.41
CA ILE A 64 9.55 6.12 6.07
C ILE A 64 10.80 6.65 5.35
N GLY A 65 11.73 5.76 4.99
CA GLY A 65 12.96 6.15 4.29
C GLY A 65 12.68 6.81 2.95
N ILE A 66 11.69 6.31 2.22
CA ILE A 66 11.32 6.84 0.91
C ILE A 66 10.40 8.05 1.00
N ALA A 67 9.60 8.20 2.06
CA ALA A 67 8.69 9.35 2.19
C ALA A 67 9.41 10.70 2.09
N LEU A 68 10.61 10.79 2.63
CA LEU A 68 11.45 12.00 2.54
C LEU A 68 11.93 12.27 1.09
N TYR A 69 12.32 11.22 0.37
CA TYR A 69 12.76 11.31 -1.02
C TYR A 69 11.57 11.39 -1.98
N GLY A 70 10.49 10.69 -1.64
CA GLY A 70 9.25 10.64 -2.41
C GLY A 70 8.60 12.01 -2.59
N GLY A 71 8.69 12.91 -1.58
CA GLY A 71 8.26 14.28 -1.70
C GLY A 71 8.96 15.03 -2.83
N TYR A 72 10.29 14.94 -2.89
CA TYR A 72 11.08 15.56 -3.96
C TYR A 72 10.73 15.00 -5.35
N VAL A 73 10.51 13.71 -5.46
CA VAL A 73 10.12 13.08 -6.74
C VAL A 73 8.69 13.46 -7.13
N ALA A 74 7.77 13.50 -6.18
CA ALA A 74 6.38 13.90 -6.42
C ALA A 74 6.25 15.35 -6.90
N ASP A 75 7.10 16.26 -6.41
CA ASP A 75 7.11 17.67 -6.81
C ASP A 75 7.66 17.86 -8.23
N LYS A 76 8.53 16.97 -8.71
CA LYS A 76 9.12 17.03 -10.06
C LYS A 76 8.40 16.18 -11.10
N SER A 77 7.55 15.27 -10.70
CA SER A 77 6.88 14.31 -11.58
C SER A 77 5.40 14.68 -11.76
N ASP A 78 4.81 14.23 -12.87
CA ASP A 78 3.36 14.29 -13.03
C ASP A 78 2.71 13.37 -11.97
N LYS A 79 2.00 13.97 -11.02
CA LYS A 79 1.34 13.28 -9.92
C LYS A 79 0.40 12.18 -10.41
N ALA A 80 -0.30 12.39 -11.54
CA ALA A 80 -1.22 11.42 -12.10
C ALA A 80 -0.48 10.17 -12.62
N VAL A 81 0.68 10.36 -13.22
CA VAL A 81 1.53 9.25 -13.69
C VAL A 81 2.10 8.49 -12.51
N LEU A 82 2.59 9.20 -11.50
CA LEU A 82 3.16 8.59 -10.30
C LEU A 82 2.11 7.73 -9.56
N ILE A 83 0.90 8.24 -9.39
CA ILE A 83 -0.20 7.49 -8.75
C ILE A 83 -0.54 6.22 -9.56
N LYS A 84 -0.60 6.29 -10.88
CA LYS A 84 -0.86 5.12 -11.75
C LYS A 84 0.21 4.05 -11.57
N TRP A 85 1.49 4.42 -11.53
CA TRP A 85 2.60 3.51 -11.30
C TRP A 85 2.53 2.85 -9.93
N VAL A 86 2.26 3.63 -8.88
CA VAL A 86 2.14 3.10 -7.51
C VAL A 86 0.96 2.13 -7.40
N VAL A 87 -0.20 2.49 -7.93
CA VAL A 87 -1.38 1.61 -7.93
C VAL A 87 -1.11 0.34 -8.73
N GLY A 88 -0.49 0.45 -9.90
CA GLY A 88 -0.09 -0.71 -10.71
C GLY A 88 0.85 -1.65 -9.95
N LEU A 89 1.86 -1.10 -9.27
CA LEU A 89 2.79 -1.89 -8.44
C LEU A 89 2.07 -2.57 -7.26
N MET A 90 1.12 -1.88 -6.62
CA MET A 90 0.30 -2.45 -5.56
C MET A 90 -0.56 -3.61 -6.03
N VAL A 91 -1.20 -3.51 -7.20
CA VAL A 91 -1.98 -4.59 -7.81
C VAL A 91 -1.08 -5.79 -8.11
N LEU A 92 0.11 -5.54 -8.66
CA LEU A 92 1.08 -6.58 -8.99
C LEU A 92 1.61 -7.27 -7.74
N ALA A 93 1.89 -6.52 -6.68
CA ALA A 93 2.28 -7.06 -5.39
C ALA A 93 1.18 -7.91 -4.74
N SER A 94 -0.08 -7.47 -4.81
CA SER A 94 -1.23 -8.23 -4.32
C SER A 94 -1.40 -9.55 -5.08
N PHE A 95 -1.21 -9.53 -6.39
CA PHE A 95 -1.23 -10.74 -7.21
C PHE A 95 -0.07 -11.68 -6.86
N ALA A 96 1.14 -11.15 -6.68
CA ALA A 96 2.30 -11.93 -6.27
C ALA A 96 2.09 -12.59 -4.89
N LEU A 97 1.51 -11.87 -3.93
CA LEU A 97 1.14 -12.40 -2.62
C LEU A 97 0.12 -13.54 -2.75
N TYR A 98 -0.90 -13.36 -3.58
CA TYR A 98 -1.88 -14.41 -3.84
C TYR A 98 -1.22 -15.68 -4.39
N VAL A 99 -0.33 -15.55 -5.37
CA VAL A 99 0.38 -16.69 -5.96
C VAL A 99 1.26 -17.39 -4.92
N VAL A 100 2.05 -16.64 -4.16
CA VAL A 100 2.99 -17.19 -3.17
C VAL A 100 2.26 -17.87 -2.01
N THR A 101 1.07 -17.43 -1.65
CA THR A 101 0.26 -18.04 -0.57
C THR A 101 -0.60 -19.21 -1.04
N THR A 102 -0.61 -19.52 -2.34
CA THR A 102 -1.34 -20.68 -2.88
C THR A 102 -0.75 -21.98 -2.36
N PRO A 103 -1.58 -22.96 -1.89
CA PRO A 103 -1.11 -24.20 -1.29
C PRO A 103 -0.12 -24.98 -2.15
N SER A 104 -0.29 -24.99 -3.46
CA SER A 104 0.61 -25.66 -4.41
C SER A 104 2.02 -25.06 -4.39
N ILE A 105 2.14 -23.74 -4.33
CA ILE A 105 3.42 -23.02 -4.27
C ILE A 105 4.07 -23.21 -2.90
N VAL A 106 3.28 -23.17 -1.83
CA VAL A 106 3.76 -23.42 -0.47
C VAL A 106 4.34 -24.84 -0.35
N ALA A 107 3.67 -25.83 -0.94
CA ALA A 107 4.15 -27.21 -0.96
C ALA A 107 5.45 -27.38 -1.77
N LEU A 108 5.59 -26.62 -2.86
CA LEU A 108 6.76 -26.68 -3.75
C LEU A 108 7.99 -25.97 -3.16
N LEU A 109 7.81 -24.78 -2.62
CA LEU A 109 8.90 -23.93 -2.13
C LEU A 109 9.28 -24.20 -0.68
N GLY A 110 8.36 -24.71 0.11
CA GLY A 110 8.50 -24.84 1.56
C GLY A 110 8.21 -23.54 2.32
N THR A 111 7.76 -23.68 3.55
CA THR A 111 7.28 -22.60 4.40
C THR A 111 8.30 -21.46 4.57
N SER A 112 9.59 -21.81 4.77
CA SER A 112 10.64 -20.79 5.00
C SER A 112 10.84 -19.86 3.80
N LYS A 113 10.85 -20.41 2.58
CA LYS A 113 11.00 -19.60 1.35
C LYS A 113 9.77 -18.75 1.08
N VAL A 114 8.58 -19.26 1.37
CA VAL A 114 7.33 -18.52 1.27
C VAL A 114 7.32 -17.31 2.21
N ILE A 115 7.77 -17.48 3.44
CA ILE A 115 7.87 -16.37 4.40
C ILE A 115 8.83 -15.30 3.89
N ILE A 116 10.02 -15.68 3.41
CA ILE A 116 10.99 -14.73 2.85
C ILE A 116 10.39 -13.98 1.65
N ALA A 117 9.68 -14.67 0.76
CA ALA A 117 9.01 -14.06 -0.38
C ALA A 117 7.94 -13.06 0.06
N ILE A 118 7.14 -13.38 1.07
CA ILE A 118 6.13 -12.47 1.64
C ILE A 118 6.79 -11.21 2.19
N TYR A 119 7.85 -11.32 2.99
CA TYR A 119 8.56 -10.16 3.53
C TYR A 119 9.17 -9.30 2.42
N SER A 120 9.73 -9.92 1.36
CA SER A 120 10.29 -9.20 0.21
C SER A 120 9.22 -8.42 -0.53
N ILE A 121 8.04 -9.01 -0.75
CA ILE A 121 6.92 -8.33 -1.42
C ILE A 121 6.39 -7.20 -0.54
N ILE A 122 6.26 -7.39 0.76
CA ILE A 122 5.82 -6.35 1.71
C ILE A 122 6.81 -5.19 1.73
N PHE A 123 8.11 -5.46 1.66
CA PHE A 123 9.13 -4.43 1.57
C PHE A 123 8.95 -3.56 0.30
N ILE A 124 8.67 -4.18 -0.85
CA ILE A 124 8.36 -3.48 -2.11
C ILE A 124 7.08 -2.65 -1.98
N VAL A 125 6.04 -3.20 -1.32
CA VAL A 125 4.79 -2.47 -1.00
C VAL A 125 5.08 -1.25 -0.14
N GLY A 126 5.96 -1.37 0.86
CA GLY A 126 6.42 -0.25 1.69
C GLY A 126 7.08 0.86 0.87
N ILE A 127 7.93 0.51 -0.09
CA ILE A 127 8.52 1.46 -1.05
C ILE A 127 7.43 2.20 -1.82
N ALA A 128 6.51 1.47 -2.46
CA ALA A 128 5.43 2.04 -3.23
C ALA A 128 4.57 3.00 -2.40
N ARG A 129 4.32 2.64 -1.15
CA ARG A 129 3.54 3.43 -0.20
C ARG A 129 4.24 4.72 0.22
N GLY A 130 5.58 4.68 0.36
CA GLY A 130 6.40 5.87 0.62
C GLY A 130 6.25 6.94 -0.48
N PHE A 131 6.05 6.52 -1.73
CA PHE A 131 5.76 7.45 -2.84
C PHE A 131 4.30 7.89 -2.90
N PHE A 132 3.36 7.05 -2.48
CA PHE A 132 1.93 7.37 -2.55
C PHE A 132 1.54 8.49 -1.60
N SER A 133 2.07 8.50 -0.37
CA SER A 133 1.73 9.49 0.64
C SER A 133 1.95 10.94 0.17
N PRO A 134 3.15 11.33 -0.30
CA PRO A 134 3.38 12.70 -0.78
C PRO A 134 2.71 13.01 -2.13
N ALA A 135 2.46 12.01 -2.98
CA ALA A 135 1.79 12.20 -4.27
C ALA A 135 0.27 12.46 -4.14
N ALA A 136 -0.33 12.03 -3.02
CA ALA A 136 -1.76 12.13 -2.77
C ALA A 136 -2.16 13.43 -2.03
N PHE A 137 -1.20 14.28 -1.70
CA PHE A 137 -1.39 15.63 -1.16
C PHE A 137 -0.86 16.68 -2.15
#